data_b17c712e05a6eb10e0568ac7df2be80e
#
_entry.id   b17c712e05a6eb10e0568ac7df2be80e
#
_cell.length_a   1.000
_cell.length_b   1.000
_cell.length_c   1.000
_cell.angle_alpha   90.00
_cell.angle_beta   90.00
_cell.angle_gamma   90.00
#
_symmetry.space_group_name_H-M   'P 1'
#
loop_
_entity.id
_entity.type
_entity.pdbx_description
1 polymer ?
#
loop_
_entity_poly.entity_id
_entity_poly.type
_entity_poly.pdbx_seq_one_letter_code
_entity_poly.pdbx_strand_id
1 'polypeptide(L)'
;MKAHASSPQPPFAAAAERLRQWVQRLPVQPPSFVLARVLDVALLPRLPADARAALSQRTVEVLVSDLGLRVRLQLGDSGFCVAPGGSATALRIVAPLASFRRLLRGDEDADRLFFERALVMEGDTEMGLVLKNTLDAIGPLWQRR
;
A
#
# COMPACT_ATOMS: atom_id res chain seq x y z
N MET A 1 -38.28 0.53 -24.72
CA MET A 1 -38.32 0.14 -23.33
C MET A 1 -37.18 -0.82 -23.01
N LYS A 2 -36.22 -0.36 -22.29
CA LYS A 2 -35.03 -1.14 -22.05
C LYS A 2 -35.17 -1.92 -20.76
N ALA A 3 -35.40 -3.21 -20.89
CA ALA A 3 -35.17 -4.08 -19.77
C ALA A 3 -33.67 -4.11 -19.48
N HIS A 4 -33.23 -3.32 -18.53
CA HIS A 4 -31.94 -3.59 -17.94
C HIS A 4 -32.05 -4.91 -17.20
N ALA A 5 -31.61 -5.95 -17.87
CA ALA A 5 -31.29 -7.16 -17.16
C ALA A 5 -30.05 -6.81 -16.30
N SER A 6 -30.25 -6.16 -15.19
CA SER A 6 -29.23 -6.05 -14.19
C SER A 6 -29.04 -7.44 -13.63
N SER A 7 -27.94 -8.07 -14.03
CA SER A 7 -27.45 -9.23 -13.31
C SER A 7 -27.40 -8.87 -11.84
N PRO A 8 -27.96 -9.69 -10.94
CA PRO A 8 -27.84 -9.38 -9.52
C PRO A 8 -26.37 -9.38 -9.15
N GLN A 9 -25.81 -8.19 -8.94
CA GLN A 9 -24.46 -8.06 -8.45
C GLN A 9 -24.41 -8.56 -7.02
N PRO A 10 -23.36 -9.32 -6.66
CA PRO A 10 -23.18 -9.73 -5.28
C PRO A 10 -23.17 -8.51 -4.35
N PRO A 11 -23.72 -8.59 -3.14
CA PRO A 11 -23.77 -7.43 -2.23
C PRO A 11 -22.43 -6.77 -1.97
N PHE A 12 -21.36 -7.57 -1.95
CA PHE A 12 -20.01 -7.03 -1.74
C PHE A 12 -19.49 -6.25 -2.96
N ALA A 13 -19.93 -6.56 -4.18
CA ALA A 13 -19.54 -5.83 -5.38
C ALA A 13 -20.12 -4.41 -5.36
N ALA A 14 -21.36 -4.24 -4.95
CA ALA A 14 -21.99 -2.94 -4.79
C ALA A 14 -21.32 -2.13 -3.69
N ALA A 15 -20.99 -2.76 -2.57
CA ALA A 15 -20.25 -2.12 -1.47
C ALA A 15 -18.86 -1.71 -1.90
N ALA A 16 -18.15 -2.56 -2.66
CA ALA A 16 -16.82 -2.25 -3.18
C ALA A 16 -16.86 -1.09 -4.15
N GLU A 17 -17.87 -1.01 -5.02
CA GLU A 17 -18.02 0.11 -5.95
C GLU A 17 -18.33 1.42 -5.25
N ARG A 18 -19.16 1.42 -4.22
CA ARG A 18 -19.44 2.59 -3.40
C ARG A 18 -18.18 3.06 -2.67
N LEU A 19 -17.43 2.12 -2.11
CA LEU A 19 -16.18 2.42 -1.44
C LEU A 19 -15.18 3.03 -2.40
N ARG A 20 -15.07 2.48 -3.62
CA ARG A 20 -14.20 3.00 -4.66
C ARG A 20 -14.56 4.42 -5.04
N GLN A 21 -15.85 4.71 -5.25
CA GLN A 21 -16.33 6.06 -5.59
C GLN A 21 -16.05 7.03 -4.45
N TRP A 22 -16.26 6.61 -3.23
CA TRP A 22 -16.00 7.43 -2.05
C TRP A 22 -14.51 7.73 -1.89
N VAL A 23 -13.68 6.70 -2.03
CA VAL A 23 -12.22 6.80 -1.92
C VAL A 23 -11.65 7.73 -3.00
N GLN A 24 -12.16 7.66 -4.22
CA GLN A 24 -11.70 8.52 -5.31
C GLN A 24 -12.00 10.01 -5.08
N ARG A 25 -12.96 10.31 -4.24
CA ARG A 25 -13.29 11.69 -3.85
C ARG A 25 -12.41 12.22 -2.74
N LEU A 26 -11.69 11.34 -2.05
CA LEU A 26 -10.82 11.74 -0.97
C LEU A 26 -9.54 12.39 -1.51
N PRO A 27 -9.08 13.50 -0.94
CA PRO A 27 -7.75 14.01 -1.23
C PRO A 27 -6.69 13.02 -0.77
N VAL A 28 -5.50 13.07 -1.35
CA VAL A 28 -4.41 12.13 -1.06
C VAL A 28 -3.98 12.19 0.41
N GLN A 29 -4.02 13.36 1.02
CA GLN A 29 -3.46 13.56 2.35
C GLN A 29 -4.17 12.81 3.48
N PRO A 30 -5.52 12.79 3.61
CA PRO A 30 -6.16 12.04 4.68
C PRO A 30 -5.87 10.54 4.66
N PRO A 31 -5.97 9.81 3.52
CA PRO A 31 -5.56 8.41 3.47
C PRO A 31 -4.09 8.20 3.77
N SER A 32 -3.22 9.08 3.29
CA SER A 32 -1.78 9.02 3.57
C SER A 32 -1.48 9.21 5.04
N PHE A 33 -2.15 10.13 5.70
CA PHE A 33 -1.99 10.38 7.12
C PHE A 33 -2.40 9.16 7.96
N VAL A 34 -3.54 8.55 7.63
CA VAL A 34 -4.02 7.35 8.32
C VAL A 34 -3.04 6.19 8.14
N LEU A 35 -2.58 5.95 6.91
CA LEU A 35 -1.63 4.89 6.64
C LEU A 35 -0.29 5.13 7.34
N ALA A 36 0.19 6.37 7.38
CA ALA A 36 1.41 6.72 8.10
C ALA A 36 1.31 6.33 9.59
N ARG A 37 0.18 6.60 10.22
CA ARG A 37 -0.05 6.23 11.62
C ARG A 37 -0.11 4.73 11.83
N VAL A 38 -0.75 4.02 10.92
CA VAL A 38 -0.80 2.55 10.98
C VAL A 38 0.61 1.97 10.84
N LEU A 39 1.41 2.48 9.92
CA LEU A 39 2.77 2.02 9.72
C LEU A 39 3.69 2.35 10.89
N ASP A 40 3.48 3.48 11.57
CA ASP A 40 4.24 3.82 12.78
C ASP A 40 4.03 2.78 13.88
N VAL A 41 2.82 2.26 14.00
CA VAL A 41 2.50 1.26 15.01
C VAL A 41 2.93 -0.13 14.58
N ALA A 42 2.65 -0.52 13.33
CA ALA A 42 2.83 -1.88 12.86
C ALA A 42 4.23 -2.17 12.31
N LEU A 43 4.83 -1.24 11.60
CA LEU A 43 6.06 -1.47 10.84
C LEU A 43 7.28 -0.80 11.47
N LEU A 44 7.16 0.44 11.91
CA LEU A 44 8.31 1.23 12.37
C LEU A 44 9.15 0.54 13.44
N PRO A 45 8.55 -0.09 14.49
CA PRO A 45 9.33 -0.76 15.53
C PRO A 45 10.10 -1.98 15.02
N ARG A 46 9.70 -2.52 13.87
CA ARG A 46 10.29 -3.73 13.29
C ARG A 46 11.29 -3.45 12.17
N LEU A 47 11.44 -2.18 11.76
CA LEU A 47 12.34 -1.82 10.67
C LEU A 47 13.80 -1.97 11.10
N PRO A 48 14.61 -2.77 10.39
CA PRO A 48 16.05 -2.79 10.62
C PRO A 48 16.70 -1.49 10.16
N ALA A 49 17.92 -1.24 10.62
CA ALA A 49 18.62 0.01 10.37
C ALA A 49 18.87 0.29 8.88
N ASP A 50 19.17 -0.75 8.11
CA ASP A 50 19.39 -0.61 6.66
C ASP A 50 18.11 -0.21 5.92
N ALA A 51 16.96 -0.78 6.32
CA ALA A 51 15.67 -0.40 5.75
C ALA A 51 15.29 1.04 6.11
N ARG A 52 15.54 1.46 7.35
CA ARG A 52 15.34 2.85 7.77
C ARG A 52 16.17 3.81 6.95
N ALA A 53 17.44 3.48 6.73
CA ALA A 53 18.33 4.30 5.92
C ALA A 53 17.85 4.40 4.46
N ALA A 54 17.39 3.29 3.88
CA ALA A 54 16.89 3.28 2.51
C ALA A 54 15.61 4.08 2.32
N LEU A 55 14.73 4.09 3.32
CA LEU A 55 13.44 4.79 3.27
C LEU A 55 13.52 6.25 3.72
N SER A 56 14.57 6.62 4.45
CA SER A 56 14.67 7.93 5.09
C SER A 56 14.64 9.06 4.07
N GLN A 57 13.74 10.03 4.26
CA GLN A 57 13.59 11.24 3.47
C GLN A 57 13.27 10.98 1.98
N ARG A 58 12.82 9.78 1.65
CA ARG A 58 12.46 9.40 0.28
C ARG A 58 10.98 9.09 0.18
N THR A 59 10.36 9.55 -0.89
CA THR A 59 8.91 9.39 -1.10
C THR A 59 8.58 8.04 -1.70
N VAL A 60 7.71 7.31 -1.03
CA VAL A 60 7.11 6.07 -1.54
C VAL A 60 5.64 6.34 -1.85
N GLU A 61 5.24 6.02 -3.06
CA GLU A 61 3.85 6.10 -3.49
C GLU A 61 3.25 4.70 -3.51
N VAL A 62 2.12 4.53 -2.84
CA VAL A 62 1.36 3.29 -2.83
C VAL A 62 0.06 3.53 -3.58
N LEU A 63 -0.17 2.76 -4.63
CA LEU A 63 -1.39 2.82 -5.42
C LEU A 63 -2.18 1.52 -5.28
N VAL A 64 -3.35 1.61 -4.72
CA VAL A 64 -4.31 0.49 -4.69
C VAL A 64 -5.10 0.56 -5.98
N SER A 65 -4.74 -0.30 -6.94
CA SER A 65 -5.13 -0.13 -8.35
C SER A 65 -6.64 -0.28 -8.59
N ASP A 66 -7.29 -1.18 -7.88
CA ASP A 66 -8.72 -1.41 -8.03
C ASP A 66 -9.59 -0.32 -7.38
N LEU A 67 -9.06 0.36 -6.37
CA LEU A 67 -9.75 1.46 -5.69
C LEU A 67 -9.36 2.84 -6.24
N GLY A 68 -8.27 2.92 -6.99
CA GLY A 68 -7.71 4.21 -7.40
C GLY A 68 -7.17 5.03 -6.23
N LEU A 69 -6.91 4.39 -5.11
CA LEU A 69 -6.40 5.04 -3.90
C LEU A 69 -4.89 5.25 -4.02
N ARG A 70 -4.48 6.49 -3.94
CA ARG A 70 -3.06 6.88 -3.98
C ARG A 70 -2.64 7.42 -2.62
N VAL A 71 -1.56 6.89 -2.11
CA VAL A 71 -0.98 7.30 -0.83
C VAL A 71 0.49 7.62 -1.04
N ARG A 72 0.94 8.75 -0.52
CA ARG A 72 2.35 9.17 -0.63
C ARG A 72 2.93 9.37 0.75
N LEU A 73 3.98 8.63 1.04
CA LEU A 73 4.58 8.56 2.35
C LEU A 73 6.08 8.80 2.30
N GLN A 74 6.60 9.25 3.42
CA GLN A 74 8.03 9.44 3.64
C GLN A 74 8.36 9.04 5.07
N LEU A 75 9.51 8.40 5.27
CA LEU A 75 10.02 8.15 6.61
C LEU A 75 10.84 9.34 7.04
N GLY A 76 10.30 10.09 8.00
CA GLY A 76 10.98 11.22 8.63
C GLY A 76 11.68 10.82 9.93
N ASP A 77 12.22 11.81 10.63
CA ASP A 77 12.98 11.58 11.86
C ASP A 77 12.13 10.98 13.00
N SER A 78 10.86 11.34 13.05
CA SER A 78 9.94 10.89 14.11
C SER A 78 9.00 9.77 13.70
N GLY A 79 9.11 9.27 12.47
CA GLY A 79 8.26 8.20 11.94
C GLY A 79 7.76 8.48 10.54
N PHE A 80 6.79 7.69 10.10
CA PHE A 80 6.17 7.88 8.79
C PHE A 80 5.31 9.13 8.77
N CYS A 81 5.37 9.85 7.67
CA CYS A 81 4.57 11.06 7.47
C CYS A 81 4.11 11.15 6.02
N VAL A 82 3.17 12.04 5.78
CA VAL A 82 2.73 12.38 4.42
C VAL A 82 3.90 13.03 3.68
N ALA A 83 4.20 12.55 2.47
CA ALA A 83 5.28 13.14 1.68
C ALA A 83 4.96 14.58 1.32
N PRO A 84 5.96 15.47 1.30
CA PRO A 84 5.77 16.86 0.89
C PRO A 84 5.20 16.96 -0.52
N GLY A 85 4.32 17.92 -0.75
CA GLY A 85 3.78 18.20 -2.07
C GLY A 85 4.91 18.54 -3.04
N GLY A 86 4.86 17.94 -4.23
CA GLY A 86 5.89 18.16 -5.26
C GLY A 86 7.16 17.34 -5.09
N SER A 87 7.28 16.53 -4.02
CA SER A 87 8.44 15.64 -3.89
C SER A 87 8.43 14.56 -4.97
N ALA A 88 9.62 14.24 -5.50
CA ALA A 88 9.77 13.18 -6.50
C ALA A 88 9.52 11.81 -5.87
N THR A 89 8.78 10.96 -6.55
CA THR A 89 8.53 9.58 -6.11
C THR A 89 9.77 8.74 -6.36
N ALA A 90 10.36 8.21 -5.28
CA ALA A 90 11.52 7.33 -5.36
C ALA A 90 11.10 5.89 -5.70
N LEU A 91 10.01 5.43 -5.13
CA LEU A 91 9.48 4.09 -5.36
C LEU A 91 7.95 4.16 -5.43
N ARG A 92 7.38 3.47 -6.42
CA ARG A 92 5.93 3.29 -6.55
C ARG A 92 5.60 1.82 -6.38
N ILE A 93 4.65 1.53 -5.53
CA ILE A 93 4.13 0.19 -5.29
C ILE A 93 2.68 0.16 -5.76
N VAL A 94 2.38 -0.72 -6.70
CA VAL A 94 1.04 -0.84 -7.29
C VAL A 94 0.53 -2.25 -7.08
N ALA A 95 -0.65 -2.38 -6.52
CA ALA A 95 -1.32 -3.66 -6.37
C ALA A 95 -2.81 -3.47 -6.13
N PRO A 96 -3.65 -4.47 -6.41
CA PRO A 96 -5.03 -4.47 -5.96
C PRO A 96 -5.09 -4.66 -4.45
N LEU A 97 -6.21 -4.25 -3.85
CA LEU A 97 -6.42 -4.35 -2.41
C LEU A 97 -6.21 -5.78 -1.89
N ALA A 98 -6.65 -6.78 -2.64
CA ALA A 98 -6.51 -8.18 -2.24
C ALA A 98 -5.05 -8.59 -2.06
N SER A 99 -4.14 -8.09 -2.90
CA SER A 99 -2.70 -8.38 -2.79
C SER A 99 -2.09 -7.76 -1.54
N PHE A 100 -2.43 -6.52 -1.24
CA PHE A 100 -1.99 -5.87 0.00
C PHE A 100 -2.50 -6.61 1.24
N ARG A 101 -3.75 -7.05 1.18
CA ARG A 101 -4.37 -7.80 2.27
C ARG A 101 -3.65 -9.13 2.53
N ARG A 102 -3.31 -9.87 1.47
CA ARG A 102 -2.55 -11.13 1.58
C ARG A 102 -1.17 -10.89 2.19
N LEU A 103 -0.51 -9.83 1.74
CA LEU A 103 0.80 -9.45 2.25
C LEU A 103 0.73 -9.13 3.75
N LEU A 104 -0.22 -8.30 4.15
CA LEU A 104 -0.36 -7.86 5.55
C LEU A 104 -0.76 -8.99 6.49
N ARG A 105 -1.51 -9.96 6.00
CA ARG A 105 -1.92 -11.14 6.79
C ARG A 105 -0.87 -12.24 6.80
N GLY A 106 0.15 -12.14 5.95
CA GLY A 106 1.15 -13.18 5.80
C GLY A 106 0.66 -14.42 5.06
N ASP A 107 -0.46 -14.33 4.33
CA ASP A 107 -0.98 -15.42 3.52
C ASP A 107 -0.08 -15.72 2.33
N GLU A 108 0.59 -14.70 1.81
CA GLU A 108 1.63 -14.84 0.80
C GLU A 108 2.78 -13.88 1.10
N ASP A 109 4.00 -14.29 0.74
CA ASP A 109 5.15 -13.42 0.88
C ASP A 109 5.24 -12.38 -0.26
N ALA A 110 5.96 -11.31 -0.01
CA ALA A 110 6.12 -10.22 -0.97
C ALA A 110 6.81 -10.70 -2.26
N ASP A 111 7.73 -11.63 -2.12
CA ASP A 111 8.50 -12.19 -3.24
C ASP A 111 7.59 -12.90 -4.23
N ARG A 112 6.70 -13.73 -3.74
CA ARG A 112 5.74 -14.46 -4.56
C ARG A 112 4.75 -13.53 -5.27
N LEU A 113 4.22 -12.54 -4.54
CA LEU A 113 3.33 -11.55 -5.12
C LEU A 113 4.02 -10.75 -6.23
N PHE A 114 5.29 -10.44 -6.04
CA PHE A 114 6.10 -9.74 -7.04
C PHE A 114 6.31 -10.62 -8.29
N PHE A 115 6.65 -11.89 -8.12
CA PHE A 115 6.84 -12.82 -9.24
C PHE A 115 5.56 -13.04 -10.04
N GLU A 116 4.43 -13.12 -9.37
CA GLU A 116 3.13 -13.30 -10.02
C GLU A 116 2.56 -11.99 -10.59
N ARG A 117 3.30 -10.89 -10.45
CA ARG A 117 2.87 -9.54 -10.81
C ARG A 117 1.57 -9.09 -10.11
N ALA A 118 1.25 -9.72 -9.00
CA ALA A 118 0.20 -9.27 -8.12
C ALA A 118 0.62 -8.06 -7.29
N LEU A 119 1.91 -7.79 -7.24
CA LEU A 119 2.52 -6.61 -6.64
C LEU A 119 3.58 -6.10 -7.62
N VAL A 120 3.46 -4.83 -8.02
CA VAL A 120 4.42 -4.20 -8.95
C VAL A 120 5.17 -3.10 -8.22
N MET A 121 6.48 -3.08 -8.35
CA MET A 121 7.33 -2.02 -7.82
C MET A 121 8.06 -1.35 -8.97
N GLU A 122 7.96 -0.02 -9.02
CA GLU A 122 8.59 0.79 -10.05
C GLU A 122 9.42 1.90 -9.39
N GLY A 123 10.56 2.22 -9.98
CA GLY A 123 11.44 3.28 -9.51
C GLY A 123 12.79 2.75 -9.05
N ASP A 124 13.24 3.17 -7.86
CA ASP A 124 14.54 2.76 -7.32
C ASP A 124 14.55 1.27 -7.00
N THR A 125 15.28 0.52 -7.79
CA THR A 125 15.34 -0.95 -7.69
C THR A 125 15.94 -1.41 -6.37
N GLU A 126 16.98 -0.73 -5.91
CA GLU A 126 17.65 -1.06 -4.65
C GLU A 126 16.72 -0.85 -3.45
N MET A 127 16.04 0.28 -3.44
CA MET A 127 15.04 0.59 -2.41
C MET A 127 13.90 -0.42 -2.42
N GLY A 128 13.41 -0.79 -3.60
CA GLY A 128 12.38 -1.80 -3.76
C GLY A 128 12.81 -3.16 -3.25
N LEU A 129 14.05 -3.55 -3.52
CA LEU A 129 14.60 -4.82 -3.05
C LEU A 129 14.76 -4.84 -1.53
N VAL A 130 15.27 -3.76 -0.94
CA VAL A 130 15.40 -3.64 0.51
C VAL A 130 14.02 -3.73 1.17
N LEU A 131 13.04 -3.02 0.64
CA LEU A 131 11.69 -3.05 1.20
C LEU A 131 11.05 -4.44 1.08
N LYS A 132 11.16 -5.07 -0.08
CA LYS A 132 10.64 -6.43 -0.29
C LYS A 132 11.27 -7.43 0.68
N ASN A 133 12.58 -7.41 0.81
CA ASN A 133 13.30 -8.31 1.70
C ASN A 133 12.95 -8.04 3.17
N THR A 134 12.75 -6.78 3.53
CA THR A 134 12.34 -6.40 4.89
C THR A 134 10.95 -6.93 5.21
N LEU A 135 10.00 -6.79 4.29
CA LEU A 135 8.65 -7.30 4.47
C LEU A 135 8.63 -8.83 4.62
N ASP A 136 9.43 -9.53 3.83
CA ASP A 136 9.55 -10.98 3.93
C ASP A 136 10.14 -11.41 5.27
N ALA A 137 11.17 -10.69 5.73
CA ALA A 137 11.84 -11.01 7.00
C ALA A 137 10.98 -10.71 8.22
N ILE A 138 10.18 -9.65 8.18
CA ILE A 138 9.28 -9.28 9.27
C ILE A 138 8.10 -10.26 9.37
N GLY A 139 7.65 -10.78 8.24
CA GLY A 139 6.47 -11.64 8.17
C GLY A 139 5.17 -10.86 8.29
N PRO A 140 4.09 -11.48 8.76
CA PRO A 140 2.79 -10.82 8.78
C PRO A 140 2.77 -9.61 9.71
N LEU A 141 2.33 -8.47 9.18
CA LEU A 141 2.15 -7.24 9.95
C LEU A 141 0.90 -7.30 10.82
N TRP A 142 -0.03 -8.14 10.45
CA TRP A 142 -1.29 -8.31 11.14
C TRP A 142 -1.45 -9.76 11.56
N GLN A 143 -1.11 -10.04 12.81
CA GLN A 143 -1.32 -11.38 13.36
C GLN A 143 -2.70 -11.45 14.03
N ARG A 144 -3.51 -12.37 13.55
CA ARG A 144 -4.67 -12.84 14.30
C ARG A 144 -4.19 -13.79 15.40
N ARG A 145 -4.46 -13.43 16.60
CA ARG A 145 -4.44 -14.38 17.70
C ARG A 145 -5.81 -15.07 17.78
#